data_d6dc6fdd2c74d48241e71bb0b616b694
#
_entry.id   d6dc6fdd2c74d48241e71bb0b616b694
#
_cell.length_a   1.000
_cell.length_b   1.000
_cell.length_c   1.000
_cell.angle_alpha   90.00
_cell.angle_beta   90.00
_cell.angle_gamma   90.00
#
_symmetry.space_group_name_H-M   'P 1'
#
loop_
_entity.id
_entity.type
_entity.pdbx_description
1 polymer ?
#
loop_
_entity_poly.entity_id
_entity_poly.type
_entity_poly.pdbx_seq_one_letter_code
_entity_poly.pdbx_strand_id
1 'polypeptide(L)'
;RVEMSFKAEHINDLLKSMVVEDLGGGTVTTVSYASRDPITKTLETFAVNLTDNPSIGQLLGRLRGEKIELDAAAPATGTIVGVENRTLPVGTDKTVTKEFVTVLTREGLRTLPLDTITRIKLVDPRLQSELEKALAVLALGHDNNKKSVALNFLGKGPRAVRVGYVQESPIWKTSYRLVIDDAGEGKNSLL
;
A
#
# COMPACT_ATOMS: atom_id res chain seq x y z
N ARG A 1 17.95 -24.11 -6.11
CA ARG A 1 17.06 -23.10 -5.55
C ARG A 1 15.63 -23.43 -5.94
N VAL A 2 14.71 -23.41 -4.96
CA VAL A 2 13.26 -23.54 -5.15
C VAL A 2 12.61 -22.24 -4.67
N GLU A 3 11.64 -21.74 -5.41
CA GLU A 3 10.90 -20.52 -5.08
C GLU A 3 9.41 -20.84 -4.97
N MET A 4 8.80 -20.45 -3.87
CA MET A 4 7.40 -20.72 -3.55
C MET A 4 6.71 -19.40 -3.23
N SER A 5 5.48 -19.21 -3.73
CA SER A 5 4.69 -17.99 -3.51
C SER A 5 3.53 -18.27 -2.55
N PHE A 6 3.40 -17.45 -1.51
CA PHE A 6 2.38 -17.59 -0.48
C PHE A 6 1.64 -16.27 -0.26
N LYS A 7 0.41 -16.33 0.24
CA LYS A 7 -0.30 -15.13 0.65
C LYS A 7 0.46 -14.42 1.78
N ALA A 8 0.57 -13.10 1.70
CA ALA A 8 1.32 -12.31 2.66
C ALA A 8 0.80 -12.44 4.11
N GLU A 9 -0.51 -12.62 4.28
CA GLU A 9 -1.18 -12.81 5.58
C GLU A 9 -0.74 -14.09 6.30
N HIS A 10 -0.40 -15.16 5.55
CA HIS A 10 -0.03 -16.47 6.12
C HIS A 10 1.47 -16.66 6.28
N ILE A 11 2.31 -15.72 5.87
CA ILE A 11 3.76 -15.92 5.77
C ILE A 11 4.42 -16.23 7.13
N ASN A 12 3.94 -15.63 8.22
CA ASN A 12 4.51 -15.82 9.54
C ASN A 12 4.25 -17.23 10.07
N ASP A 13 3.03 -17.74 9.93
CA ASP A 13 2.66 -19.07 10.41
C ASP A 13 3.27 -20.15 9.54
N LEU A 14 3.36 -19.89 8.24
CA LEU A 14 4.03 -20.74 7.29
C LEU A 14 5.51 -20.90 7.62
N LEU A 15 6.23 -19.80 7.88
CA LEU A 15 7.67 -19.85 8.21
C LEU A 15 7.94 -20.53 9.54
N LYS A 16 7.06 -20.36 10.54
CA LYS A 16 7.17 -21.04 11.84
C LYS A 16 6.93 -22.53 11.74
N SER A 17 6.07 -22.97 10.82
CA SER A 17 5.70 -24.38 10.66
C SER A 17 6.46 -25.10 9.55
N MET A 18 7.30 -24.37 8.79
CA MET A 18 7.97 -24.92 7.61
C MET A 18 9.05 -25.95 7.98
N VAL A 19 8.90 -27.15 7.41
CA VAL A 19 9.88 -28.21 7.47
C VAL A 19 10.37 -28.49 6.04
N VAL A 20 11.68 -28.48 5.85
CA VAL A 20 12.31 -28.69 4.54
C VAL A 20 13.28 -29.85 4.62
N GLU A 21 13.12 -30.86 3.76
CA GLU A 21 13.98 -32.02 3.65
C GLU A 21 14.54 -32.15 2.23
N ASP A 22 15.84 -32.39 2.12
CA ASP A 22 16.47 -32.79 0.87
C ASP A 22 16.58 -34.32 0.85
N LEU A 23 15.79 -34.97 -0.01
CA LEU A 23 15.73 -36.44 -0.09
C LEU A 23 16.87 -37.02 -0.93
N GLY A 24 17.67 -36.18 -1.59
CA GLY A 24 18.81 -36.60 -2.42
C GLY A 24 20.19 -36.46 -1.74
N GLY A 25 20.23 -36.29 -0.42
CA GLY A 25 21.51 -36.20 0.33
C GLY A 25 22.17 -34.81 0.25
N GLY A 26 21.47 -33.79 -0.18
CA GLY A 26 21.92 -32.40 -0.10
C GLY A 26 21.57 -31.75 1.24
N THR A 27 21.96 -30.50 1.39
CA THR A 27 21.74 -29.73 2.61
C THR A 27 20.94 -28.47 2.30
N VAL A 28 19.95 -28.17 3.13
CA VAL A 28 19.23 -26.87 3.10
C VAL A 28 20.16 -25.81 3.69
N THR A 29 20.49 -24.78 2.93
CA THR A 29 21.43 -23.74 3.39
C THR A 29 20.74 -22.52 3.93
N THR A 30 19.72 -22.05 3.22
CA THR A 30 19.06 -20.79 3.58
C THR A 30 17.61 -20.81 3.14
N VAL A 31 16.75 -20.36 4.03
CA VAL A 31 15.37 -19.97 3.73
C VAL A 31 15.32 -18.45 3.79
N SER A 32 15.03 -17.80 2.70
CA SER A 32 14.96 -16.35 2.64
C SER A 32 13.62 -15.86 2.13
N TYR A 33 13.12 -14.80 2.72
CA TYR A 33 11.92 -14.11 2.27
C TYR A 33 12.07 -12.60 2.44
N ALA A 34 11.35 -11.83 1.64
CA ALA A 34 11.34 -10.38 1.76
C ALA A 34 10.48 -9.98 2.97
N SER A 35 11.10 -9.45 4.03
CA SER A 35 10.39 -9.01 5.25
C SER A 35 9.58 -7.73 5.04
N ARG A 36 10.01 -6.87 4.11
CA ARG A 36 9.27 -5.69 3.64
C ARG A 36 8.81 -5.91 2.21
N ASP A 37 7.70 -5.29 1.88
CA ASP A 37 7.23 -5.23 0.51
C ASP A 37 8.32 -4.59 -0.36
N PRO A 38 8.84 -5.27 -1.40
CA PRO A 38 9.81 -4.69 -2.32
C PRO A 38 9.35 -3.37 -2.92
N ILE A 39 8.02 -3.20 -3.11
CA ILE A 39 7.40 -1.99 -3.64
C ILE A 39 7.55 -0.82 -2.69
N THR A 40 7.29 -0.98 -1.39
CA THR A 40 7.47 0.08 -0.40
C THR A 40 8.92 0.59 -0.42
N LYS A 41 9.91 -0.32 -0.46
CA LYS A 41 11.31 0.06 -0.58
C LYS A 41 11.61 0.80 -1.88
N THR A 42 11.04 0.37 -2.98
CA THR A 42 11.22 1.02 -4.27
C THR A 42 10.57 2.39 -4.28
N LEU A 43 9.38 2.55 -3.70
CA LEU A 43 8.69 3.84 -3.61
C LEU A 43 9.41 4.85 -2.72
N GLU A 44 10.08 4.40 -1.66
CA GLU A 44 10.91 5.25 -0.78
C GLU A 44 12.12 5.85 -1.51
N THR A 45 12.55 5.29 -2.64
CA THR A 45 13.69 5.80 -3.42
C THR A 45 13.32 6.93 -4.37
N PHE A 46 12.04 7.15 -4.66
CA PHE A 46 11.58 8.24 -5.51
C PHE A 46 11.48 9.56 -4.74
N ALA A 47 11.82 10.67 -5.39
CA ALA A 47 11.63 12.01 -4.81
C ALA A 47 10.15 12.29 -4.49
N VAL A 48 9.25 11.67 -5.26
CA VAL A 48 7.81 11.71 -5.04
C VAL A 48 7.37 10.43 -4.31
N ASN A 49 7.32 10.48 -2.99
CA ASN A 49 6.90 9.33 -2.19
C ASN A 49 5.37 9.15 -2.20
N LEU A 50 4.90 8.02 -2.74
CA LEU A 50 3.48 7.67 -2.86
C LEU A 50 3.04 6.55 -1.88
N THR A 51 3.89 6.13 -0.95
CA THR A 51 3.67 4.94 -0.11
C THR A 51 2.37 5.02 0.72
N ASP A 52 2.05 6.20 1.26
CA ASP A 52 0.93 6.38 2.20
C ASP A 52 -0.35 6.87 1.54
N ASN A 53 -0.48 6.70 0.21
CA ASN A 53 -1.61 7.23 -0.56
C ASN A 53 -1.89 8.72 -0.24
N PRO A 54 -0.91 9.62 -0.45
CA PRO A 54 -1.03 11.01 -0.06
C PRO A 54 -2.14 11.73 -0.80
N SER A 55 -2.85 12.63 -0.11
CA SER A 55 -3.74 13.58 -0.77
C SER A 55 -2.95 14.51 -1.71
N ILE A 56 -3.62 15.18 -2.63
CA ILE A 56 -2.98 16.18 -3.51
C ILE A 56 -2.27 17.26 -2.68
N GLY A 57 -2.87 17.72 -1.60
CA GLY A 57 -2.25 18.70 -0.71
C GLY A 57 -0.98 18.16 -0.06
N GLN A 58 -1.00 16.92 0.43
CA GLN A 58 0.18 16.28 1.00
C GLN A 58 1.29 16.08 -0.04
N LEU A 59 0.92 15.69 -1.27
CA LEU A 59 1.86 15.53 -2.38
C LEU A 59 2.54 16.86 -2.71
N LEU A 60 1.77 17.94 -2.88
CA LEU A 60 2.32 19.27 -3.13
C LEU A 60 3.16 19.78 -1.95
N GLY A 61 2.77 19.44 -0.71
CA GLY A 61 3.55 19.76 0.48
C GLY A 61 4.94 19.09 0.49
N ARG A 62 5.05 17.87 -0.03
CA ARG A 62 6.35 17.16 -0.20
C ARG A 62 7.21 17.77 -1.33
N LEU A 63 6.56 18.42 -2.32
CA LEU A 63 7.20 19.05 -3.47
C LEU A 63 7.47 20.56 -3.27
N ARG A 64 7.57 21.04 -2.02
CA ARG A 64 7.94 22.44 -1.74
C ARG A 64 9.28 22.79 -2.38
N GLY A 65 9.32 23.97 -3.02
CA GLY A 65 10.50 24.42 -3.75
C GLY A 65 10.48 24.08 -5.24
N GLU A 66 9.61 23.16 -5.68
CA GLU A 66 9.50 22.77 -7.07
C GLU A 66 8.57 23.69 -7.86
N LYS A 67 8.83 23.81 -9.16
CA LYS A 67 8.00 24.62 -10.08
C LYS A 67 6.84 23.81 -10.63
N ILE A 68 5.66 24.43 -10.61
CA ILE A 68 4.41 23.86 -11.15
C ILE A 68 3.68 24.86 -12.03
N GLU A 69 2.91 24.33 -12.96
CA GLU A 69 1.86 25.02 -13.70
C GLU A 69 0.51 24.56 -13.18
N LEU A 70 -0.35 25.52 -12.86
CA LEU A 70 -1.69 25.29 -12.32
C LEU A 70 -2.73 25.85 -13.29
N ASP A 71 -3.65 25.01 -13.75
CA ASP A 71 -4.84 25.46 -14.48
C ASP A 71 -5.99 25.63 -13.47
N ALA A 72 -6.47 26.83 -13.41
CA ALA A 72 -7.61 27.25 -12.61
C ALA A 72 -8.34 28.36 -13.37
N ALA A 73 -9.38 28.96 -12.80
CA ALA A 73 -10.04 30.12 -13.38
C ALA A 73 -9.05 31.26 -13.71
N ALA A 74 -8.00 31.40 -12.94
CA ALA A 74 -6.83 32.23 -13.23
C ALA A 74 -5.56 31.34 -13.15
N PRO A 75 -5.02 30.90 -14.30
CA PRO A 75 -3.83 30.03 -14.33
C PRO A 75 -2.63 30.66 -13.61
N ALA A 76 -1.79 29.83 -13.03
CA ALA A 76 -0.61 30.28 -12.33
C ALA A 76 0.58 29.36 -12.60
N THR A 77 1.75 29.94 -12.81
CA THR A 77 3.02 29.21 -12.88
C THR A 77 3.94 29.77 -11.81
N GLY A 78 4.46 28.89 -10.96
CA GLY A 78 5.30 29.35 -9.85
C GLY A 78 5.93 28.20 -9.07
N THR A 79 6.67 28.56 -8.02
CA THR A 79 7.32 27.63 -7.12
C THR A 79 6.42 27.38 -5.92
N ILE A 80 6.22 26.12 -5.54
CA ILE A 80 5.42 25.74 -4.37
C ILE A 80 6.07 26.28 -3.10
N VAL A 81 5.34 27.12 -2.36
CA VAL A 81 5.74 27.62 -1.04
C VAL A 81 5.22 26.70 0.05
N GLY A 82 3.98 26.20 -0.09
CA GLY A 82 3.39 25.27 0.85
C GLY A 82 1.91 25.05 0.59
N VAL A 83 1.33 24.16 1.39
CA VAL A 83 -0.10 23.87 1.43
C VAL A 83 -0.59 24.08 2.85
N GLU A 84 -1.74 24.69 3.00
CA GLU A 84 -2.36 24.97 4.28
C GLU A 84 -3.85 24.64 4.26
N ASN A 85 -4.38 24.27 5.42
CA ASN A 85 -5.80 24.05 5.64
C ASN A 85 -6.41 25.32 6.23
N ARG A 86 -7.48 25.82 5.63
CA ARG A 86 -8.26 26.95 6.13
C ARG A 86 -9.69 26.52 6.41
N THR A 87 -10.17 26.84 7.60
CA THR A 87 -11.58 26.67 7.94
C THR A 87 -12.37 27.91 7.55
N LEU A 88 -13.31 27.74 6.64
CA LEU A 88 -14.14 28.83 6.10
C LEU A 88 -15.57 28.68 6.61
N PRO A 89 -16.25 29.75 7.05
CA PRO A 89 -17.65 29.70 7.40
C PRO A 89 -18.51 29.49 6.15
N VAL A 90 -19.52 28.63 6.26
CA VAL A 90 -20.50 28.37 5.21
C VAL A 90 -21.90 28.53 5.79
N GLY A 91 -22.57 29.63 5.45
CA GLY A 91 -23.83 30.00 6.07
C GLY A 91 -23.67 30.47 7.51
N THR A 92 -24.73 30.33 8.32
CA THR A 92 -24.77 30.88 9.68
C THR A 92 -24.13 29.96 10.74
N ASP A 93 -24.14 28.62 10.51
CA ASP A 93 -23.75 27.64 11.57
C ASP A 93 -22.84 26.50 11.09
N LYS A 94 -22.27 26.58 9.89
CA LYS A 94 -21.41 25.52 9.36
C LYS A 94 -20.05 26.05 8.97
N THR A 95 -19.03 25.25 9.20
CA THR A 95 -17.67 25.51 8.70
C THR A 95 -17.21 24.38 7.81
N VAL A 96 -16.45 24.72 6.75
CA VAL A 96 -15.82 23.74 5.85
C VAL A 96 -14.32 23.98 5.84
N THR A 97 -13.54 22.94 6.02
CA THR A 97 -12.09 23.01 5.89
C THR A 97 -11.70 22.74 4.44
N LYS A 98 -10.96 23.66 3.85
CA LYS A 98 -10.42 23.55 2.49
C LYS A 98 -8.92 23.65 2.48
N GLU A 99 -8.30 22.91 1.56
CA GLU A 99 -6.85 22.97 1.33
C GLU A 99 -6.53 24.08 0.31
N PHE A 100 -5.47 24.83 0.59
CA PHE A 100 -4.97 25.90 -0.27
C PHE A 100 -3.50 25.67 -0.58
N VAL A 101 -3.11 25.83 -1.83
CA VAL A 101 -1.72 25.88 -2.24
C VAL A 101 -1.26 27.31 -2.42
N THR A 102 -0.09 27.64 -1.88
CA THR A 102 0.57 28.92 -2.10
C THR A 102 1.77 28.73 -3.01
N VAL A 103 1.82 29.48 -4.10
CA VAL A 103 2.92 29.48 -5.08
C VAL A 103 3.54 30.86 -5.20
N LEU A 104 4.87 30.90 -5.32
CA LEU A 104 5.61 32.12 -5.66
C LEU A 104 5.67 32.26 -7.16
N THR A 105 4.94 33.23 -7.69
CA THR A 105 4.91 33.60 -9.10
C THR A 105 5.84 34.80 -9.36
N ARG A 106 5.97 35.24 -10.62
CA ARG A 106 6.71 36.46 -10.97
C ARG A 106 6.08 37.75 -10.38
N GLU A 107 4.78 37.70 -10.12
CA GLU A 107 3.99 38.83 -9.59
C GLU A 107 3.89 38.82 -8.05
N GLY A 108 4.46 37.79 -7.40
CA GLY A 108 4.42 37.60 -5.95
C GLY A 108 3.75 36.31 -5.53
N LEU A 109 3.37 36.23 -4.26
CA LEU A 109 2.71 35.05 -3.70
C LEU A 109 1.23 35.00 -4.14
N ARG A 110 0.84 33.85 -4.65
CA ARG A 110 -0.56 33.55 -4.98
C ARG A 110 -1.02 32.30 -4.22
N THR A 111 -2.15 32.43 -3.57
CA THR A 111 -2.81 31.31 -2.86
C THR A 111 -4.07 30.92 -3.60
N LEU A 112 -4.21 29.64 -3.95
CA LEU A 112 -5.36 29.07 -4.66
C LEU A 112 -5.96 27.92 -3.88
N PRO A 113 -7.31 27.81 -3.81
CA PRO A 113 -7.97 26.64 -3.28
C PRO A 113 -7.70 25.43 -4.16
N LEU A 114 -7.34 24.27 -3.59
CA LEU A 114 -7.03 23.06 -4.38
C LEU A 114 -8.25 22.53 -5.14
N ASP A 115 -9.44 22.72 -4.61
CA ASP A 115 -10.70 22.28 -5.24
C ASP A 115 -11.07 23.07 -6.51
N THR A 116 -10.42 24.20 -6.77
CA THR A 116 -10.61 25.01 -7.98
C THR A 116 -9.58 24.73 -9.08
N ILE A 117 -8.57 23.91 -8.78
CA ILE A 117 -7.50 23.59 -9.71
C ILE A 117 -7.91 22.36 -10.53
N THR A 118 -7.93 22.51 -11.83
CA THR A 118 -8.34 21.45 -12.76
C THR A 118 -7.16 20.61 -13.26
N ARG A 119 -5.95 21.20 -13.30
CA ARG A 119 -4.73 20.50 -13.70
C ARG A 119 -3.52 21.04 -12.95
N ILE A 120 -2.66 20.13 -12.53
CA ILE A 120 -1.35 20.41 -11.93
C ILE A 120 -0.30 19.73 -12.79
N LYS A 121 0.67 20.49 -13.29
CA LYS A 121 1.78 19.95 -14.08
C LYS A 121 3.10 20.28 -13.40
N LEU A 122 3.92 19.26 -13.17
CA LEU A 122 5.30 19.43 -12.72
C LEU A 122 6.14 19.97 -13.88
N VAL A 123 6.87 21.06 -13.65
CA VAL A 123 7.70 21.67 -14.70
C VAL A 123 9.01 20.91 -14.88
N ASP A 124 9.56 20.33 -13.82
CA ASP A 124 10.76 19.48 -13.93
C ASP A 124 10.41 18.13 -14.57
N PRO A 125 10.98 17.80 -15.77
CA PRO A 125 10.73 16.54 -16.45
C PRO A 125 11.21 15.32 -15.66
N ARG A 126 12.19 15.47 -14.76
CA ARG A 126 12.69 14.38 -13.90
C ARG A 126 11.63 13.99 -12.89
N LEU A 127 11.03 14.96 -12.20
CA LEU A 127 9.96 14.70 -11.24
C LEU A 127 8.73 14.10 -11.90
N GLN A 128 8.39 14.57 -13.11
CA GLN A 128 7.30 14.00 -13.90
C GLN A 128 7.59 12.51 -14.21
N SER A 129 8.80 12.20 -14.69
CA SER A 129 9.21 10.82 -14.98
C SER A 129 9.25 9.94 -13.73
N GLU A 130 9.71 10.47 -12.59
CA GLU A 130 9.71 9.74 -11.32
C GLU A 130 8.31 9.45 -10.82
N LEU A 131 7.39 10.40 -10.93
CA LEU A 131 5.98 10.19 -10.59
C LEU A 131 5.36 9.07 -11.45
N GLU A 132 5.61 9.09 -12.77
CA GLU A 132 5.14 8.05 -13.68
C GLU A 132 5.71 6.67 -13.34
N LYS A 133 7.01 6.60 -13.02
CA LYS A 133 7.66 5.35 -12.57
C LYS A 133 7.10 4.85 -11.24
N ALA A 134 6.89 5.76 -10.27
CA ALA A 134 6.31 5.42 -8.98
C ALA A 134 4.88 4.86 -9.13
N LEU A 135 4.07 5.47 -10.01
CA LEU A 135 2.72 4.98 -10.33
C LEU A 135 2.77 3.62 -11.06
N ALA A 136 3.73 3.40 -11.97
CA ALA A 136 3.92 2.11 -12.61
C ALA A 136 4.30 1.01 -11.61
N VAL A 137 5.17 1.32 -10.63
CA VAL A 137 5.53 0.40 -9.53
C VAL A 137 4.31 0.09 -8.67
N LEU A 138 3.48 1.09 -8.33
CA LEU A 138 2.21 0.87 -7.61
C LEU A 138 1.25 -0.02 -8.40
N ALA A 139 1.12 0.19 -9.71
CA ALA A 139 0.26 -0.63 -10.57
C ALA A 139 0.69 -2.10 -10.59
N LEU A 140 1.99 -2.37 -10.62
CA LEU A 140 2.53 -3.72 -10.47
C LEU A 140 2.26 -4.31 -9.08
N GLY A 141 2.07 -3.46 -8.08
CA GLY A 141 1.84 -3.84 -6.69
C GLY A 141 0.44 -4.33 -6.37
N HIS A 142 -0.52 -4.12 -7.25
CA HIS A 142 -1.88 -4.65 -7.04
C HIS A 142 -1.94 -6.19 -6.99
N ASP A 143 -0.90 -6.87 -7.48
CA ASP A 143 -0.77 -8.34 -7.41
C ASP A 143 -0.04 -8.85 -6.13
N ASN A 144 0.33 -7.97 -5.20
CA ASN A 144 1.25 -8.24 -4.09
C ASN A 144 0.62 -8.86 -2.83
N ASN A 145 -0.52 -9.50 -2.93
CA ASN A 145 -0.99 -10.38 -1.84
C ASN A 145 -0.14 -11.66 -1.67
N LYS A 146 0.93 -11.79 -2.47
CA LYS A 146 1.82 -12.97 -2.45
C LYS A 146 3.24 -12.56 -2.10
N LYS A 147 3.87 -13.30 -1.19
CA LYS A 147 5.29 -13.19 -0.87
C LYS A 147 6.04 -14.43 -1.34
N SER A 148 7.19 -14.22 -1.99
CA SER A 148 8.06 -15.31 -2.39
C SER A 148 8.98 -15.73 -1.25
N VAL A 149 9.05 -17.03 -1.02
CA VAL A 149 10.01 -17.68 -0.13
C VAL A 149 10.99 -18.46 -1.00
N ALA A 150 12.28 -18.14 -0.91
CA ALA A 150 13.32 -18.82 -1.64
C ALA A 150 14.06 -19.82 -0.71
N LEU A 151 14.07 -21.08 -1.13
CA LEU A 151 14.76 -22.17 -0.47
C LEU A 151 16.04 -22.48 -1.25
N ASN A 152 17.20 -22.36 -0.60
CA ASN A 152 18.49 -22.65 -1.23
C ASN A 152 19.04 -23.96 -0.70
N PHE A 153 19.58 -24.75 -1.62
CA PHE A 153 20.12 -26.08 -1.34
C PHE A 153 21.55 -26.20 -1.88
N LEU A 154 22.41 -26.88 -1.13
CA LEU A 154 23.73 -27.33 -1.59
C LEU A 154 23.69 -28.81 -1.91
N GLY A 155 24.23 -29.18 -3.09
CA GLY A 155 24.32 -30.56 -3.53
C GLY A 155 24.44 -30.64 -5.06
N LYS A 156 24.75 -31.80 -5.60
CA LYS A 156 25.00 -32.07 -7.01
C LYS A 156 23.80 -32.75 -7.67
N GLY A 157 23.44 -32.32 -8.87
CA GLY A 157 22.42 -32.95 -9.73
C GLY A 157 20.97 -32.67 -9.33
N PRO A 158 20.01 -33.14 -10.14
CA PRO A 158 18.57 -33.03 -9.84
C PRO A 158 18.22 -33.90 -8.61
N ARG A 159 17.39 -33.34 -7.71
CA ARG A 159 17.06 -33.98 -6.45
C ARG A 159 15.61 -33.74 -6.08
N ALA A 160 15.02 -34.71 -5.39
CA ALA A 160 13.72 -34.54 -4.78
C ALA A 160 13.86 -33.79 -3.43
N VAL A 161 13.02 -32.81 -3.20
CA VAL A 161 12.91 -32.10 -1.94
C VAL A 161 11.47 -32.18 -1.44
N ARG A 162 11.31 -32.26 -0.12
CA ARG A 162 10.00 -32.25 0.54
C ARG A 162 9.90 -30.97 1.36
N VAL A 163 8.80 -30.24 1.17
CA VAL A 163 8.46 -29.04 1.94
C VAL A 163 7.11 -29.27 2.60
N GLY A 164 7.07 -29.26 3.92
CA GLY A 164 5.85 -29.29 4.73
C GLY A 164 5.62 -27.94 5.40
N TYR A 165 4.38 -27.49 5.46
CA TYR A 165 3.99 -26.27 6.18
C TYR A 165 2.53 -26.33 6.57
N VAL A 166 2.15 -25.51 7.56
CA VAL A 166 0.76 -25.33 8.00
C VAL A 166 0.24 -24.00 7.47
N GLN A 167 -0.93 -24.02 6.87
CA GLN A 167 -1.61 -22.85 6.35
C GLN A 167 -3.06 -22.85 6.83
N GLU A 168 -3.56 -21.69 7.26
CA GLU A 168 -4.98 -21.53 7.54
C GLU A 168 -5.79 -21.73 6.26
N SER A 169 -6.85 -22.53 6.38
CA SER A 169 -7.84 -22.74 5.33
C SER A 169 -9.22 -22.50 5.91
N PRO A 170 -10.12 -21.80 5.19
CA PRO A 170 -11.51 -21.68 5.62
C PRO A 170 -12.15 -23.07 5.72
N ILE A 171 -12.63 -23.42 6.91
CA ILE A 171 -13.34 -24.68 7.14
C ILE A 171 -14.79 -24.34 7.44
N TRP A 172 -15.72 -24.91 6.68
CA TRP A 172 -17.11 -24.87 7.02
C TRP A 172 -17.34 -25.76 8.26
N LYS A 173 -17.73 -25.15 9.37
CA LYS A 173 -18.07 -25.87 10.60
C LYS A 173 -19.54 -25.61 10.91
N THR A 174 -20.33 -26.68 10.88
CA THR A 174 -21.71 -26.63 11.33
C THR A 174 -21.72 -26.63 12.84
N SER A 175 -22.33 -25.63 13.47
CA SER A 175 -22.57 -25.61 14.92
C SER A 175 -24.07 -25.65 15.16
N TYR A 176 -24.47 -26.53 16.09
CA TYR A 176 -25.85 -26.63 16.54
C TYR A 176 -25.95 -26.02 17.94
N ARG A 177 -26.98 -25.24 18.15
CA ARG A 177 -27.32 -24.75 19.49
C ARG A 177 -28.71 -25.29 19.88
N LEU A 178 -28.77 -26.12 20.90
CA LEU A 178 -30.00 -26.54 21.49
C LEU A 178 -30.41 -25.48 22.57
N VAL A 179 -31.51 -24.82 22.38
CA VAL A 179 -32.11 -23.93 23.39
C VAL A 179 -33.22 -24.71 24.06
N ILE A 180 -33.05 -24.99 25.35
CA ILE A 180 -34.04 -25.65 26.18
C ILE A 180 -34.76 -24.52 26.94
N ASP A 181 -36.05 -24.40 26.75
CA ASP A 181 -36.89 -23.44 27.48
C ASP A 181 -37.39 -24.09 28.77
N ASP A 182 -37.00 -23.52 29.90
CA ASP A 182 -37.39 -24.01 31.25
C ASP A 182 -38.84 -23.66 31.64
N ALA A 183 -39.55 -22.93 30.78
CA ALA A 183 -40.92 -22.51 31.02
C ALA A 183 -41.97 -23.55 30.53
N GLY A 184 -41.83 -24.80 30.93
CA GLY A 184 -42.90 -25.80 31.11
C GLY A 184 -43.83 -26.18 29.96
N GLU A 185 -43.70 -25.62 28.75
CA GLU A 185 -44.48 -26.04 27.58
C GLU A 185 -43.52 -26.31 26.37
N GLY A 186 -43.21 -27.58 26.22
CA GLY A 186 -42.22 -28.14 25.33
C GLY A 186 -42.30 -27.69 23.87
N LYS A 187 -41.55 -26.67 23.53
CA LYS A 187 -41.10 -26.44 22.16
C LYS A 187 -39.56 -26.24 22.15
N ASN A 188 -38.84 -27.35 22.06
CA ASN A 188 -37.40 -27.30 21.78
C ASN A 188 -37.20 -26.96 20.32
N SER A 189 -36.51 -25.84 20.03
CA SER A 189 -36.13 -25.49 18.67
C SER A 189 -34.62 -25.65 18.46
N LEU A 190 -34.24 -26.32 17.40
CA LEU A 190 -32.86 -26.32 16.87
C LEU A 190 -32.71 -25.05 16.03
N LEU A 191 -31.71 -24.26 16.35
CA LEU A 191 -31.27 -23.11 15.56
C LEU A 191 -29.96 -23.43 14.86
#